data_d6c0332472ce7dc6696df73fbfe4d4e3
#
_entry.id   d6c0332472ce7dc6696df73fbfe4d4e3
#
_cell.length_a   1.000
_cell.length_b   1.000
_cell.length_c   1.000
_cell.angle_alpha   90.00
_cell.angle_beta   90.00
_cell.angle_gamma   90.00
#
_symmetry.space_group_name_H-M   'P 1'
#
loop_
_entity.id
_entity.type
_entity.pdbx_description
1 polymer ?
#
loop_
_entity_poly.entity_id
_entity_poly.type
_entity_poly.pdbx_seq_one_letter_code
_entity_poly.pdbx_strand_id
1 'polypeptide(L)'
;MAKFKRILLKLSGESLMGEKKYGIDEKRLGEYALQIKEIHDMGVQIGIVIGGGNIFRGLSGAGKGFDRVKGDQMGMLATVINSLGLSSALTANGVKARVLTAIRMEPIGEFYTKWKAIERHGER
;
A
#
# COMPACT_ATOMS: atom_id res chain seq x y z
N MET A 1 -20.24 1.45 -17.89
CA MET A 1 -19.92 0.23 -17.11
C MET A 1 -18.46 -0.13 -17.30
N ALA A 2 -17.79 -0.47 -16.24
CA ALA A 2 -16.37 -0.84 -16.32
C ALA A 2 -16.22 -2.17 -17.06
N LYS A 3 -15.21 -2.23 -17.92
CA LYS A 3 -14.92 -3.44 -18.69
C LYS A 3 -14.34 -4.53 -17.81
N PHE A 4 -13.51 -4.17 -16.81
CA PHE A 4 -12.90 -5.11 -15.90
C PHE A 4 -13.52 -4.95 -14.52
N LYS A 5 -13.81 -6.07 -13.85
CA LYS A 5 -14.41 -6.06 -12.52
C LYS A 5 -13.37 -6.02 -11.41
N ARG A 6 -12.17 -6.47 -11.68
CA ARG A 6 -11.07 -6.51 -10.71
C ARG A 6 -9.78 -6.10 -11.37
N ILE A 7 -9.00 -5.28 -10.71
CA ILE A 7 -7.68 -4.90 -11.19
C ILE A 7 -6.70 -4.95 -10.03
N LEU A 8 -5.44 -5.12 -10.38
CA LEU A 8 -4.35 -5.07 -9.43
C LEU A 8 -3.44 -3.91 -9.82
N LEU A 9 -3.26 -2.97 -8.92
CA LEU A 9 -2.37 -1.84 -9.12
C LEU A 9 -1.08 -2.06 -8.35
N LYS A 10 0.04 -1.81 -9.00
CA LYS A 10 1.34 -1.82 -8.33
C LYS A 10 1.84 -0.39 -8.27
N LEU A 11 2.13 0.08 -7.06
CA LEU A 11 2.66 1.43 -6.85
C LEU A 11 4.03 1.32 -6.22
N SER A 12 4.98 2.09 -6.73
CA SER A 12 6.28 2.16 -6.07
C SER A 12 6.15 3.07 -4.85
N GLY A 13 6.93 2.77 -3.81
CA GLY A 13 6.94 3.65 -2.65
C GLY A 13 7.43 5.05 -3.01
N GLU A 14 8.38 5.13 -3.95
CA GLU A 14 8.91 6.41 -4.39
C GLU A 14 7.86 7.33 -4.98
N SER A 15 6.81 6.77 -5.55
CA SER A 15 5.74 7.59 -6.12
C SER A 15 5.00 8.41 -5.06
N LEU A 16 5.13 8.04 -3.79
CA LEU A 16 4.50 8.77 -2.68
C LEU A 16 5.35 9.91 -2.14
N MET A 17 6.60 10.01 -2.56
CA MET A 17 7.51 11.05 -2.04
C MET A 17 7.20 12.44 -2.56
N GLY A 18 6.61 12.54 -3.74
CA GLY A 18 6.48 13.82 -4.39
C GLY A 18 7.86 14.39 -4.65
N GLU A 19 8.09 15.62 -4.21
CA GLU A 19 9.39 16.28 -4.35
C GLU A 19 10.32 16.03 -3.16
N LYS A 20 9.86 15.32 -2.16
CA LYS A 20 10.66 14.97 -1.00
C LYS A 20 11.65 13.88 -1.33
N LYS A 21 12.74 13.80 -0.58
CA LYS A 21 13.75 12.77 -0.81
C LYS A 21 13.41 11.45 -0.12
N TYR A 22 12.46 11.47 0.79
CA TYR A 22 12.00 10.29 1.52
C TYR A 22 10.64 10.56 2.11
N GLY A 23 10.00 9.50 2.59
CA GLY A 23 8.74 9.62 3.30
C GLY A 23 7.55 9.75 2.37
N ILE A 24 6.46 10.26 2.92
CA ILE A 24 5.19 10.40 2.22
C ILE A 24 4.86 11.88 2.09
N ASP A 25 4.56 12.29 0.86
CA ASP A 25 4.04 13.62 0.59
C ASP A 25 2.52 13.54 0.65
N GLU A 26 1.91 14.32 1.54
CA GLU A 26 0.47 14.25 1.77
C GLU A 26 -0.33 14.63 0.53
N LYS A 27 0.16 15.59 -0.23
CA LYS A 27 -0.53 16.02 -1.45
C LYS A 27 -0.55 14.89 -2.48
N ARG A 28 0.59 14.21 -2.65
CA ARG A 28 0.70 13.10 -3.59
C ARG A 28 -0.19 11.93 -3.16
N LEU A 29 -0.19 11.65 -1.86
CA LEU A 29 -1.03 10.60 -1.31
C LEU A 29 -2.51 10.89 -1.59
N GLY A 30 -2.94 12.13 -1.40
CA GLY A 30 -4.30 12.54 -1.68
C GLY A 30 -4.64 12.41 -3.15
N GLU A 31 -3.70 12.76 -4.04
CA GLU A 31 -3.93 12.62 -5.48
C GLU A 31 -4.16 11.17 -5.88
N TYR A 32 -3.34 10.26 -5.34
CA TYR A 32 -3.55 8.83 -5.61
C TYR A 32 -4.88 8.34 -5.06
N ALA A 33 -5.24 8.79 -3.87
CA ALA A 33 -6.52 8.38 -3.27
C ALA A 33 -7.70 8.82 -4.14
N LEU A 34 -7.65 10.01 -4.70
CA LEU A 34 -8.71 10.48 -5.59
C LEU A 34 -8.78 9.67 -6.88
N GLN A 35 -7.64 9.35 -7.47
CA GLN A 35 -7.61 8.55 -8.68
C GLN A 35 -8.17 7.15 -8.43
N ILE A 36 -7.80 6.55 -7.31
CA ILE A 36 -8.30 5.22 -6.95
C ILE A 36 -9.81 5.28 -6.70
N LYS A 37 -10.27 6.35 -6.05
CA LYS A 37 -11.70 6.53 -5.81
C LYS A 37 -12.48 6.60 -7.12
N GLU A 38 -11.96 7.31 -8.12
CA GLU A 38 -12.63 7.38 -9.42
C GLU A 38 -12.82 6.00 -10.02
N ILE A 39 -11.79 5.17 -9.98
CA ILE A 39 -11.86 3.81 -10.50
C ILE A 39 -12.84 2.98 -9.67
N HIS A 40 -12.78 3.10 -8.37
CA HIS A 40 -13.67 2.39 -7.46
C HIS A 40 -15.14 2.75 -7.73
N ASP A 41 -15.40 4.03 -7.97
CA ASP A 41 -16.77 4.49 -8.21
C ASP A 41 -17.33 3.98 -9.54
N MET A 42 -16.48 3.48 -10.42
CA MET A 42 -16.90 2.82 -11.65
C MET A 42 -17.32 1.36 -11.43
N GLY A 43 -17.31 0.90 -10.20
CA GLY A 43 -17.70 -0.46 -9.88
C GLY A 43 -16.56 -1.48 -9.95
N VAL A 44 -15.32 -1.01 -9.99
CA VAL A 44 -14.15 -1.88 -10.08
C VAL A 44 -13.62 -2.21 -8.70
N GLN A 45 -13.34 -3.48 -8.47
CA GLN A 45 -12.66 -3.92 -7.24
C GLN A 45 -11.16 -3.77 -7.46
N ILE A 46 -10.47 -3.19 -6.49
CA ILE A 46 -9.07 -2.83 -6.65
C ILE A 46 -8.21 -3.47 -5.57
N GLY A 47 -7.21 -4.24 -6.00
CA GLY A 47 -6.14 -4.68 -5.12
C GLY A 47 -4.94 -3.79 -5.36
N ILE A 48 -4.23 -3.42 -4.31
CA ILE A 48 -3.08 -2.53 -4.43
C ILE A 48 -1.88 -3.14 -3.74
N VAL A 49 -0.77 -3.21 -4.45
CA VAL A 49 0.51 -3.61 -3.90
C VAL A 49 1.41 -2.38 -3.94
N ILE A 50 1.98 -2.02 -2.82
CA ILE A 50 2.79 -0.82 -2.73
C ILE A 50 4.16 -1.12 -2.14
N GLY A 51 5.20 -0.58 -2.75
CA GLY A 51 6.57 -0.74 -2.26
C GLY A 51 6.89 0.19 -1.11
N GLY A 52 8.08 0.03 -0.55
CA GLY A 52 8.51 0.80 0.63
C GLY A 52 9.76 1.63 0.43
N GLY A 53 10.21 1.83 -0.81
CA GLY A 53 11.48 2.49 -1.07
C GLY A 53 11.56 3.94 -0.63
N ASN A 54 10.43 4.60 -0.44
CA ASN A 54 10.39 5.97 0.06
C ASN A 54 10.69 6.06 1.56
N ILE A 55 10.47 4.96 2.28
CA ILE A 55 10.70 4.90 3.72
C ILE A 55 12.06 4.28 4.01
N PHE A 56 12.35 3.16 3.35
CA PHE A 56 13.57 2.43 3.61
C PHE A 56 14.16 1.88 2.31
N ARG A 57 15.35 2.35 1.98
CA ARG A 57 16.14 1.83 0.87
C ARG A 57 17.27 0.99 1.43
N GLY A 58 16.93 0.16 2.38
CA GLY A 58 17.88 -0.50 3.22
C GLY A 58 18.89 -1.37 2.52
N LEU A 59 18.54 -1.85 1.34
CA LEU A 59 19.47 -2.70 0.62
C LEU A 59 20.69 -1.93 0.14
N SER A 60 20.51 -0.65 -0.20
CA SER A 60 21.67 0.17 -0.57
C SER A 60 22.54 0.46 0.63
N GLY A 61 21.98 0.35 1.83
CA GLY A 61 22.72 0.51 3.06
C GLY A 61 23.15 -0.80 3.70
N ALA A 62 22.76 -1.95 3.13
CA ALA A 62 23.02 -3.25 3.75
C ALA A 62 24.50 -3.51 3.94
N GLY A 63 25.33 -3.04 3.03
CA GLY A 63 26.77 -3.15 3.19
C GLY A 63 27.34 -2.22 4.25
N LYS A 64 26.49 -1.45 4.92
CA LYS A 64 26.90 -0.46 5.91
C LYS A 64 26.39 -0.81 7.31
N GLY A 65 26.28 -2.08 7.59
CA GLY A 65 26.00 -2.51 8.94
C GLY A 65 24.60 -3.09 9.18
N PHE A 66 23.73 -3.04 8.20
CA PHE A 66 22.42 -3.68 8.37
C PHE A 66 22.52 -5.18 8.08
N ASP A 67 22.04 -5.98 9.00
CA ASP A 67 21.84 -7.39 8.75
C ASP A 67 20.77 -7.53 7.66
N ARG A 68 21.02 -8.43 6.70
CA ARG A 68 20.11 -8.58 5.57
C ARG A 68 18.70 -8.97 5.98
N VAL A 69 18.60 -9.89 6.94
CA VAL A 69 17.28 -10.33 7.42
C VAL A 69 16.52 -9.17 8.04
N LYS A 70 17.19 -8.40 8.89
CA LYS A 70 16.56 -7.24 9.51
C LYS A 70 16.26 -6.16 8.49
N GLY A 71 17.12 -5.97 7.51
CA GLY A 71 16.86 -5.04 6.42
C GLY A 71 15.62 -5.41 5.64
N ASP A 72 15.45 -6.69 5.36
CA ASP A 72 14.25 -7.18 4.66
C ASP A 72 12.99 -6.95 5.50
N GLN A 73 13.09 -7.15 6.81
CA GLN A 73 11.97 -6.90 7.72
C GLN A 73 11.63 -5.42 7.76
N MET A 74 12.63 -4.56 7.79
CA MET A 74 12.42 -3.11 7.75
C MET A 74 11.75 -2.70 6.46
N GLY A 75 12.16 -3.28 5.34
CA GLY A 75 11.53 -3.01 4.06
C GLY A 75 10.08 -3.45 4.05
N MET A 76 9.78 -4.59 4.65
CA MET A 76 8.40 -5.05 4.75
C MET A 76 7.56 -4.10 5.59
N LEU A 77 8.08 -3.65 6.72
CA LEU A 77 7.37 -2.70 7.58
C LEU A 77 7.17 -1.36 6.85
N ALA A 78 8.10 -0.98 6.01
CA ALA A 78 7.95 0.23 5.20
C ALA A 78 6.74 0.12 4.28
N THR A 79 6.50 -1.05 3.69
CA THR A 79 5.31 -1.24 2.85
C THR A 79 4.04 -1.14 3.67
N VAL A 80 4.07 -1.59 4.91
CA VAL A 80 2.92 -1.49 5.81
C VAL A 80 2.62 -0.03 6.14
N ILE A 81 3.65 0.76 6.40
CA ILE A 81 3.49 2.20 6.65
C ILE A 81 2.78 2.85 5.46
N ASN A 82 3.25 2.59 4.25
CA ASN A 82 2.63 3.16 3.05
C ASN A 82 1.20 2.69 2.87
N SER A 83 0.95 1.42 3.15
CA SER A 83 -0.39 0.86 3.02
C SER A 83 -1.36 1.51 3.99
N LEU A 84 -0.92 1.74 5.23
CA LEU A 84 -1.74 2.44 6.22
C LEU A 84 -2.01 3.88 5.79
N GLY A 85 -1.00 4.57 5.26
CA GLY A 85 -1.17 5.93 4.77
C GLY A 85 -2.19 6.00 3.65
N LEU A 86 -2.07 5.11 2.67
CA LEU A 86 -3.00 5.09 1.56
C LEU A 86 -4.41 4.70 2.02
N SER A 87 -4.52 3.74 2.91
CA SER A 87 -5.81 3.33 3.48
C SER A 87 -6.48 4.52 4.18
N SER A 88 -5.72 5.27 4.95
CA SER A 88 -6.23 6.46 5.64
C SER A 88 -6.75 7.49 4.66
N ALA A 89 -6.00 7.77 3.60
CA ALA A 89 -6.42 8.74 2.59
C ALA A 89 -7.67 8.28 1.84
N LEU A 90 -7.77 7.00 1.56
CA LEU A 90 -8.96 6.44 0.91
C LEU A 90 -10.17 6.55 1.82
N THR A 91 -10.02 6.22 3.09
CA THR A 91 -11.10 6.32 4.06
C THR A 91 -11.57 7.76 4.19
N ALA A 92 -10.65 8.71 4.18
CA ALA A 92 -10.99 10.13 4.23
C ALA A 92 -11.81 10.56 3.02
N ASN A 93 -11.72 9.85 1.92
CA ASN A 93 -12.47 10.13 0.70
C ASN A 93 -13.69 9.20 0.54
N GLY A 94 -14.07 8.51 1.61
CA GLY A 94 -15.26 7.68 1.61
C GLY A 94 -15.09 6.30 0.98
N VAL A 95 -13.87 5.88 0.73
CA VAL A 95 -13.60 4.58 0.15
C VAL A 95 -13.14 3.62 1.24
N LYS A 96 -13.87 2.54 1.41
CA LYS A 96 -13.51 1.51 2.39
C LYS A 96 -12.28 0.74 1.89
N ALA A 97 -11.26 0.68 2.71
CA ALA A 97 -10.02 0.00 2.36
C ALA A 97 -9.59 -0.91 3.50
N ARG A 98 -9.00 -2.03 3.14
CA ARG A 98 -8.49 -3.00 4.11
C ARG A 98 -7.01 -3.22 3.84
N VAL A 99 -6.24 -3.30 4.91
CA VAL A 99 -4.80 -3.55 4.83
C VAL A 99 -4.53 -5.01 5.17
N LEU A 100 -3.83 -5.69 4.27
CA LEU A 100 -3.44 -7.08 4.46
C LEU A 100 -1.92 -7.11 4.60
N THR A 101 -1.43 -7.86 5.58
CA THR A 101 0.00 -7.94 5.86
C THR A 101 0.53 -9.35 5.67
N ALA A 102 1.81 -9.47 5.28
CA ALA A 102 2.45 -10.77 5.05
C ALA A 102 2.84 -11.47 6.35
N ILE A 103 2.92 -10.73 7.44
CA ILE A 103 3.13 -11.29 8.77
C ILE A 103 2.01 -10.81 9.68
N ARG A 104 1.78 -11.55 10.75
CA ARG A 104 0.69 -11.17 11.65
C ARG A 104 0.99 -9.87 12.38
N MET A 105 0.13 -8.90 12.19
CA MET A 105 0.27 -7.56 12.77
C MET A 105 -1.07 -7.02 13.25
N GLU A 106 -2.00 -7.89 13.56
CA GLU A 106 -3.33 -7.46 14.02
C GLU A 106 -3.21 -6.71 15.34
N PRO A 107 -3.98 -5.63 15.54
CA PRO A 107 -5.05 -5.14 14.67
C PRO A 107 -4.61 -4.13 13.60
N ILE A 108 -3.32 -3.94 13.36
CA ILE A 108 -2.83 -2.97 12.38
C ILE A 108 -3.26 -3.36 10.98
N GLY A 109 -3.17 -4.64 10.63
CA GLY A 109 -3.60 -5.16 9.35
C GLY A 109 -4.04 -6.61 9.53
N GLU A 110 -4.77 -7.12 8.53
CA GLU A 110 -5.20 -8.50 8.53
C GLU A 110 -4.09 -9.36 7.92
N PHE A 111 -3.84 -10.52 8.53
CA PHE A 111 -2.85 -11.42 7.99
C PHE A 111 -3.31 -11.91 6.62
N TYR A 112 -2.46 -11.72 5.60
CA TYR A 112 -2.80 -12.08 4.24
C TYR A 112 -2.88 -13.59 4.08
N THR A 113 -3.98 -14.05 3.48
CA THR A 113 -4.10 -15.40 2.97
C THR A 113 -4.80 -15.30 1.62
N LYS A 114 -4.61 -16.32 0.77
CA LYS A 114 -5.29 -16.35 -0.50
C LYS A 114 -6.80 -16.20 -0.35
N TRP A 115 -7.35 -16.89 0.64
CA TRP A 115 -8.80 -16.86 0.87
C TRP A 115 -9.26 -15.48 1.33
N LYS A 116 -8.52 -14.84 2.23
CA LYS A 116 -8.88 -13.49 2.68
C LYS A 116 -8.83 -12.49 1.53
N ALA A 117 -7.83 -12.58 0.67
CA ALA A 117 -7.73 -11.67 -0.46
C ALA A 117 -8.93 -11.82 -1.40
N ILE A 118 -9.32 -13.05 -1.69
CA ILE A 118 -10.48 -13.32 -2.54
C ILE A 118 -11.76 -12.81 -1.87
N GLU A 119 -11.92 -13.10 -0.59
CA GLU A 119 -13.09 -12.65 0.18
C GLU A 119 -13.19 -11.13 0.18
N ARG A 120 -12.08 -10.43 0.43
CA ARG A 120 -12.10 -8.97 0.47
C ARG A 120 -12.36 -8.34 -0.88
N HIS A 121 -11.95 -9.00 -1.96
CA HIS A 121 -12.29 -8.53 -3.29
C HIS A 121 -13.79 -8.69 -3.59
N GLY A 122 -14.46 -9.64 -2.95
CA GLY A 122 -15.89 -9.81 -3.08
C GLY A 122 -16.71 -8.83 -2.23
N GLU A 123 -16.07 -8.18 -1.25
CA GLU A 123 -16.70 -7.18 -0.39
C GLU A 123 -16.36 -5.79 -0.88
N ARG A 124 -17.27 -4.89 -0.71
CA ARG A 124 -17.06 -3.52 -1.17
C ARG A 124 -17.03 -2.54 -0.04
#